data_946552ac92314686f3c7c69d2e97a5f9
#
_entry.id   946552ac92314686f3c7c69d2e97a5f9
#
_cell.length_a   1.000
_cell.length_b   1.000
_cell.length_c   1.000
_cell.angle_alpha   90.00
_cell.angle_beta   90.00
_cell.angle_gamma   90.00
#
_symmetry.space_group_name_H-M   'P 1'
#
loop_
_entity.id
_entity.type
_entity.pdbx_description
1 polymer ?
#
loop_
_entity_poly.entity_id
_entity_poly.type
_entity_poly.pdbx_seq_one_letter_code
_entity_poly.pdbx_strand_id
1 'polypeptide(L)'
;MTSIGRREFLAGAAALALPSTLPLAYGAQAAAMRAGAIFPASVRDDFPLASLETYMNAAALHPVGRFAAKAIEENLAFRMHGPGPGRSDFSAARQADLKTRFGRLIGATANEIAFTASTSDGENIVVMGLDLARKKGNIVIDELHFTTSLYMYKELEKQGVELRIVKHRNWAIDPADMDKAIDRNTRLVSLALVSNVNGFMHDCKAVSAIAHARGALVFADIIQAVGCVPVDVKALGIDFAAAGTYKWIMGERGFGFLYVKEDLQGTVLPTTRYGHRQVSNFNRAELTWEPLPGAARYETGGIAVLLAAAVSEGIDYVQRLGIDKIRAHATQLTERLHQELPPLGYQPLTPRSNPTPILAFALKDAAATNKALHDGKITATVVTNESRLRVSVSVFNTHDDIDRVVEVLGGRRPSLARR
;
A
#
# COMPACT_ATOMS: atom_id res chain seq x y z
N MET A 1 35.39 -69.08 11.08
CA MET A 1 36.03 -69.11 9.76
C MET A 1 35.39 -68.00 8.95
N THR A 2 35.93 -66.91 8.59
CA THR A 2 37.25 -66.29 8.57
C THR A 2 37.08 -64.80 8.74
N SER A 3 37.87 -64.14 9.56
CA SER A 3 37.96 -62.73 9.81
C SER A 3 38.45 -62.02 8.55
N ILE A 4 37.77 -60.94 8.12
CA ILE A 4 38.32 -59.98 7.19
C ILE A 4 38.59 -58.69 7.98
N GLY A 5 39.85 -58.28 7.86
CA GLY A 5 40.48 -57.31 8.75
C GLY A 5 40.15 -55.86 8.47
N ARG A 6 40.33 -55.11 9.53
CA ARG A 6 40.13 -53.66 9.74
C ARG A 6 41.18 -52.76 9.02
N ARG A 7 41.62 -53.06 7.81
CA ARG A 7 42.78 -52.33 7.18
C ARG A 7 42.58 -51.82 5.75
N GLU A 8 41.37 -51.87 5.19
CA GLU A 8 41.14 -51.34 3.80
C GLU A 8 40.09 -50.25 3.67
N PHE A 9 39.85 -49.46 4.71
CA PHE A 9 38.89 -48.35 4.67
C PHE A 9 39.52 -46.96 4.88
N LEU A 10 40.82 -46.80 4.53
CA LEU A 10 41.55 -45.53 4.62
C LEU A 10 42.34 -45.22 3.33
N ALA A 11 41.66 -45.18 2.21
CA ALA A 11 42.22 -44.56 0.99
C ALA A 11 41.06 -44.08 0.11
N GLY A 12 40.66 -42.78 0.22
CA GLY A 12 39.66 -42.21 -0.64
C GLY A 12 39.02 -40.91 -0.19
N ALA A 13 39.53 -40.26 0.84
CA ALA A 13 39.09 -38.88 1.15
C ALA A 13 39.89 -37.86 0.33
N ALA A 14 39.60 -37.76 -0.98
CA ALA A 14 39.97 -36.59 -1.71
C ALA A 14 39.16 -35.40 -1.19
N ALA A 15 39.80 -34.50 -0.47
CA ALA A 15 39.29 -33.23 -0.05
C ALA A 15 38.95 -32.40 -1.32
N LEU A 16 37.69 -32.36 -1.72
CA LEU A 16 37.20 -31.35 -2.63
C LEU A 16 37.24 -30.03 -1.85
N ALA A 17 38.33 -29.29 -2.01
CA ALA A 17 38.41 -27.89 -1.67
C ALA A 17 37.41 -27.13 -2.56
N LEU A 18 36.24 -26.80 -1.99
CA LEU A 18 35.34 -25.84 -2.62
C LEU A 18 36.09 -24.50 -2.73
N PRO A 19 36.15 -23.88 -3.90
CA PRO A 19 36.83 -22.61 -4.03
C PRO A 19 36.08 -21.54 -3.18
N SER A 20 36.84 -20.84 -2.35
CA SER A 20 36.42 -19.69 -1.53
C SER A 20 36.12 -18.43 -2.35
N THR A 21 35.46 -18.57 -3.50
CA THR A 21 35.16 -17.47 -4.43
C THR A 21 33.77 -16.84 -4.24
N LEU A 22 32.92 -17.40 -3.39
CA LEU A 22 31.57 -16.88 -3.11
C LEU A 22 31.54 -15.46 -2.53
N PRO A 23 32.47 -15.02 -1.62
CA PRO A 23 32.42 -13.66 -1.07
C PRO A 23 32.76 -12.56 -2.08
N LEU A 24 33.61 -12.85 -3.08
CA LEU A 24 34.07 -11.85 -4.08
C LEU A 24 33.01 -11.60 -5.16
N ALA A 25 32.31 -12.63 -5.61
CA ALA A 25 31.21 -12.48 -6.58
C ALA A 25 30.02 -11.73 -5.98
N TYR A 26 29.72 -11.99 -4.70
CA TYR A 26 28.64 -11.30 -3.97
C TYR A 26 28.95 -9.81 -3.78
N GLY A 27 30.20 -9.47 -3.41
CA GLY A 27 30.66 -8.08 -3.29
C GLY A 27 30.65 -7.31 -4.60
N ALA A 28 31.02 -7.96 -5.72
CA ALA A 28 31.01 -7.35 -7.04
C ALA A 28 29.58 -7.11 -7.57
N GLN A 29 28.66 -8.02 -7.32
CA GLN A 29 27.25 -7.88 -7.69
C GLN A 29 26.56 -6.79 -6.85
N ALA A 30 26.83 -6.71 -5.55
CA ALA A 30 26.35 -5.64 -4.68
C ALA A 30 26.94 -4.28 -5.09
N ALA A 31 28.21 -4.22 -5.50
CA ALA A 31 28.84 -2.99 -5.99
C ALA A 31 28.27 -2.54 -7.35
N ALA A 32 27.97 -3.48 -8.25
CA ALA A 32 27.31 -3.17 -9.53
C ALA A 32 25.86 -2.66 -9.34
N MET A 33 25.13 -3.20 -8.36
CA MET A 33 23.81 -2.70 -7.99
C MET A 33 23.86 -1.30 -7.35
N ARG A 34 24.92 -0.96 -6.62
CA ARG A 34 25.14 0.39 -6.06
C ARG A 34 25.39 1.45 -7.13
N ALA A 35 25.99 1.09 -8.24
CA ALA A 35 26.29 2.02 -9.35
C ALA A 35 25.03 2.45 -10.14
N GLY A 36 23.84 1.88 -9.85
CA GLY A 36 22.60 2.10 -10.57
C GLY A 36 21.53 2.85 -9.79
N ALA A 37 21.87 3.81 -8.91
CA ALA A 37 20.87 4.61 -8.20
C ALA A 37 19.90 5.27 -9.19
N ILE A 38 18.61 4.95 -9.10
CA ILE A 38 17.57 5.47 -10.02
C ILE A 38 17.26 6.93 -9.70
N PHE A 39 17.32 7.31 -8.42
CA PHE A 39 17.04 8.68 -7.99
C PHE A 39 18.33 9.38 -7.50
N PRO A 40 18.47 10.69 -7.76
CA PRO A 40 19.57 11.49 -7.21
C PRO A 40 19.44 11.64 -5.68
N ALA A 41 20.53 11.95 -5.01
CA ALA A 41 20.56 12.15 -3.56
C ALA A 41 19.57 13.23 -3.09
N SER A 42 19.31 14.25 -3.90
CA SER A 42 18.34 15.32 -3.62
C SER A 42 16.92 14.81 -3.33
N VAL A 43 16.53 13.65 -3.87
CA VAL A 43 15.23 13.02 -3.53
C VAL A 43 15.19 12.63 -2.05
N ARG A 44 16.31 12.17 -1.48
CA ARG A 44 16.41 11.85 -0.04
C ARG A 44 16.31 13.12 0.82
N ASP A 45 16.91 14.23 0.36
CA ASP A 45 16.92 15.50 1.07
C ASP A 45 15.52 16.12 1.20
N ASP A 46 14.59 15.77 0.32
CA ASP A 46 13.19 16.16 0.42
C ASP A 46 12.46 15.54 1.62
N PHE A 47 13.04 14.51 2.27
CA PHE A 47 12.47 13.81 3.42
C PHE A 47 13.39 13.89 4.63
N PRO A 48 13.30 14.93 5.48
CA PRO A 48 14.22 15.17 6.59
C PRO A 48 14.37 14.00 7.57
N LEU A 49 13.31 13.21 7.78
CA LEU A 49 13.34 12.05 8.66
C LEU A 49 14.39 11.02 8.20
N ALA A 50 14.62 10.89 6.89
CA ALA A 50 15.58 9.95 6.32
C ALA A 50 17.04 10.27 6.71
N SER A 51 17.34 11.50 7.14
CA SER A 51 18.67 11.88 7.66
C SER A 51 18.86 11.56 9.15
N LEU A 52 17.78 11.29 9.89
CA LEU A 52 17.79 11.05 11.32
C LEU A 52 17.82 9.57 11.68
N GLU A 53 17.21 8.73 10.84
CA GLU A 53 17.09 7.30 11.04
C GLU A 53 16.99 6.53 9.72
N THR A 54 17.21 5.21 9.76
CA THR A 54 16.92 4.32 8.64
C THR A 54 15.43 3.99 8.66
N TYR A 55 14.64 4.75 7.91
CA TYR A 55 13.18 4.61 7.91
C TYR A 55 12.71 3.59 6.86
N MET A 56 12.24 2.43 7.33
CA MET A 56 11.81 1.28 6.52
C MET A 56 10.33 0.98 6.72
N ASN A 57 9.48 2.01 6.92
CA ASN A 57 8.08 1.82 7.32
C ASN A 57 7.08 2.67 6.55
N ALA A 58 7.38 3.02 5.29
CA ALA A 58 6.51 3.84 4.43
C ALA A 58 5.11 3.20 4.22
N ALA A 59 5.00 1.87 4.28
CA ALA A 59 3.72 1.14 4.23
C ALA A 59 2.81 1.38 5.44
N ALA A 60 3.34 1.85 6.57
CA ALA A 60 2.53 2.25 7.74
C ALA A 60 2.19 3.74 7.69
N LEU A 61 3.21 4.58 7.48
CA LEU A 61 3.10 6.03 7.35
C LEU A 61 4.29 6.53 6.52
N HIS A 62 4.05 7.25 5.46
CA HIS A 62 5.13 7.87 4.69
C HIS A 62 5.63 9.13 5.42
N PRO A 63 6.93 9.38 5.50
CA PRO A 63 7.46 10.65 6.01
C PRO A 63 6.92 11.84 5.21
N VAL A 64 6.65 12.95 5.90
CA VAL A 64 6.22 14.19 5.25
C VAL A 64 7.38 14.78 4.45
N GLY A 65 7.18 15.04 3.17
CA GLY A 65 8.14 15.72 2.32
C GLY A 65 8.10 17.24 2.51
N ARG A 66 9.22 17.93 2.29
CA ARG A 66 9.31 19.40 2.35
C ARG A 66 8.28 20.11 1.47
N PHE A 67 7.96 19.52 0.32
CA PHE A 67 6.94 20.03 -0.60
C PHE A 67 5.53 20.03 0.04
N ALA A 68 5.17 18.96 0.75
CA ALA A 68 3.88 18.85 1.44
C ALA A 68 3.82 19.81 2.65
N ALA A 69 4.88 19.89 3.46
CA ALA A 69 4.97 20.82 4.57
C ALA A 69 4.80 22.28 4.10
N LYS A 70 5.51 22.67 3.04
CA LYS A 70 5.39 24.00 2.43
C LYS A 70 3.95 24.30 1.98
N ALA A 71 3.27 23.37 1.35
CA ALA A 71 1.89 23.56 0.91
C ALA A 71 0.93 23.77 2.09
N ILE A 72 1.13 23.07 3.20
CA ILE A 72 0.38 23.28 4.44
C ILE A 72 0.63 24.67 4.99
N GLU A 73 1.89 25.10 5.10
CA GLU A 73 2.29 26.40 5.62
C GLU A 73 1.70 27.55 4.78
N GLU A 74 1.80 27.48 3.46
CA GLU A 74 1.27 28.50 2.54
C GLU A 74 -0.27 28.62 2.65
N ASN A 75 -0.98 27.50 2.76
CA ASN A 75 -2.43 27.51 2.92
C ASN A 75 -2.85 28.01 4.31
N LEU A 76 -2.12 27.64 5.36
CA LEU A 76 -2.35 28.15 6.70
C LEU A 76 -2.14 29.66 6.75
N ALA A 77 -1.05 30.16 6.14
CA ALA A 77 -0.75 31.59 6.05
C ALA A 77 -1.84 32.36 5.27
N PHE A 78 -2.38 31.77 4.19
CA PHE A 78 -3.52 32.35 3.48
C PHE A 78 -4.75 32.49 4.39
N ARG A 79 -5.08 31.46 5.17
CA ARG A 79 -6.24 31.49 6.08
C ARG A 79 -6.07 32.47 7.22
N MET A 80 -4.84 32.71 7.68
CA MET A 80 -4.53 33.65 8.75
C MET A 80 -4.50 35.10 8.30
N HIS A 81 -4.06 35.37 7.06
CA HIS A 81 -3.70 36.73 6.64
C HIS A 81 -4.31 37.15 5.30
N GLY A 82 -5.11 36.29 4.62
CA GLY A 82 -5.63 36.54 3.28
C GLY A 82 -4.55 36.44 2.19
N PRO A 83 -4.87 36.89 0.96
CA PRO A 83 -3.95 36.83 -0.19
C PRO A 83 -2.64 37.58 0.04
N GLY A 84 -1.53 37.07 -0.51
CA GLY A 84 -0.22 37.70 -0.43
C GLY A 84 0.92 36.77 -0.84
N PRO A 85 2.17 37.26 -0.91
CA PRO A 85 3.34 36.45 -1.23
C PRO A 85 3.50 35.26 -0.26
N GLY A 86 3.83 34.07 -0.79
CA GLY A 86 3.99 32.84 0.01
C GLY A 86 2.68 32.32 0.62
N ARG A 87 1.52 32.74 0.13
CA ARG A 87 0.20 32.33 0.60
C ARG A 87 -0.60 31.75 -0.56
N SER A 88 -1.20 30.61 -0.36
CA SER A 88 -1.90 29.86 -1.38
C SER A 88 -3.29 29.45 -0.93
N ASP A 89 -4.32 29.83 -1.64
CA ASP A 89 -5.67 29.30 -1.46
C ASP A 89 -5.80 27.95 -2.14
N PHE A 90 -6.42 26.99 -1.48
CA PHE A 90 -6.81 25.72 -2.09
C PHE A 90 -8.26 25.83 -2.60
N SER A 91 -8.43 26.57 -3.68
CA SER A 91 -9.70 26.94 -4.28
C SER A 91 -10.49 25.73 -4.83
N ALA A 92 -11.75 25.94 -5.17
CA ALA A 92 -12.58 24.91 -5.82
C ALA A 92 -11.96 24.40 -7.14
N ALA A 93 -11.28 25.27 -7.88
CA ALA A 93 -10.56 24.87 -9.10
C ALA A 93 -9.39 23.93 -8.79
N ARG A 94 -8.62 24.18 -7.73
CA ARG A 94 -7.54 23.28 -7.29
C ARG A 94 -8.08 21.95 -6.76
N GLN A 95 -9.26 21.96 -6.12
CA GLN A 95 -9.94 20.72 -5.69
C GLN A 95 -10.35 19.87 -6.90
N ALA A 96 -10.91 20.48 -7.94
CA ALA A 96 -11.28 19.79 -9.18
C ALA A 96 -10.04 19.24 -9.92
N ASP A 97 -8.94 20.03 -9.96
CA ASP A 97 -7.66 19.59 -10.53
C ASP A 97 -7.06 18.42 -9.74
N LEU A 98 -7.14 18.44 -8.42
CA LEU A 98 -6.68 17.33 -7.58
C LEU A 98 -7.41 16.01 -7.91
N LYS A 99 -8.74 16.04 -8.11
CA LYS A 99 -9.50 14.87 -8.58
C LYS A 99 -9.04 14.41 -9.96
N THR A 100 -8.79 15.34 -10.87
CA THR A 100 -8.30 15.03 -12.21
C THR A 100 -6.95 14.34 -12.18
N ARG A 101 -6.01 14.84 -11.37
CA ARG A 101 -4.66 14.26 -11.23
C ARG A 101 -4.69 12.90 -10.53
N PHE A 102 -5.48 12.75 -9.46
CA PHE A 102 -5.66 11.45 -8.83
C PHE A 102 -6.34 10.45 -9.79
N GLY A 103 -7.38 10.88 -10.51
CA GLY A 103 -8.04 10.06 -11.53
C GLY A 103 -7.05 9.54 -12.57
N ARG A 104 -6.18 10.40 -13.12
CA ARG A 104 -5.13 9.99 -14.07
C ARG A 104 -4.18 8.96 -13.47
N LEU A 105 -3.87 9.08 -12.18
CA LEU A 105 -2.96 8.16 -11.50
C LEU A 105 -3.50 6.72 -11.43
N ILE A 106 -4.82 6.55 -11.52
CA ILE A 106 -5.50 5.25 -11.43
C ILE A 106 -6.30 4.88 -12.68
N GLY A 107 -6.17 5.59 -13.79
CA GLY A 107 -6.91 5.32 -15.03
C GLY A 107 -8.39 5.72 -14.99
N ALA A 108 -8.78 6.65 -14.11
CA ALA A 108 -10.15 7.14 -13.92
C ALA A 108 -10.32 8.60 -14.37
N THR A 109 -11.57 9.05 -14.47
CA THR A 109 -11.96 10.46 -14.71
C THR A 109 -12.23 11.18 -13.39
N ALA A 110 -12.20 12.50 -13.38
CA ALA A 110 -12.52 13.30 -12.20
C ALA A 110 -13.97 13.07 -11.70
N ASN A 111 -14.91 12.76 -12.60
CA ASN A 111 -16.30 12.44 -12.25
C ASN A 111 -16.47 11.13 -11.49
N GLU A 112 -15.48 10.26 -11.54
CA GLU A 112 -15.46 8.99 -10.81
C GLU A 112 -14.80 9.11 -9.44
N ILE A 113 -14.30 10.31 -9.06
CA ILE A 113 -13.54 10.52 -7.82
C ILE A 113 -14.33 11.37 -6.81
N ALA A 114 -14.45 10.85 -5.59
CA ALA A 114 -14.92 11.59 -4.41
C ALA A 114 -13.80 11.73 -3.38
N PHE A 115 -13.83 12.81 -2.60
CA PHE A 115 -13.00 12.97 -1.41
C PHE A 115 -13.62 12.23 -0.23
N THR A 116 -12.79 11.58 0.57
CA THR A 116 -13.16 10.88 1.81
C THR A 116 -12.17 11.21 2.91
N ALA A 117 -12.44 10.77 4.13
CA ALA A 117 -11.50 10.93 5.24
C ALA A 117 -10.42 9.83 5.28
N SER A 118 -10.67 8.65 4.68
CA SER A 118 -9.76 7.51 4.71
C SER A 118 -10.19 6.42 3.73
N THR A 119 -9.35 5.39 3.53
CA THR A 119 -9.73 4.15 2.83
C THR A 119 -10.98 3.52 3.45
N SER A 120 -10.99 3.35 4.78
CA SER A 120 -12.12 2.74 5.49
C SER A 120 -13.40 3.56 5.38
N ASP A 121 -13.31 4.90 5.32
CA ASP A 121 -14.49 5.75 5.06
C ASP A 121 -15.07 5.48 3.67
N GLY A 122 -14.22 5.39 2.64
CA GLY A 122 -14.63 5.04 1.28
C GLY A 122 -15.25 3.66 1.18
N GLU A 123 -14.65 2.64 1.82
CA GLU A 123 -15.19 1.28 1.86
C GLU A 123 -16.54 1.22 2.57
N ASN A 124 -16.71 1.91 3.69
CA ASN A 124 -17.99 2.00 4.39
C ASN A 124 -19.09 2.67 3.54
N ILE A 125 -18.76 3.72 2.75
CA ILE A 125 -19.71 4.33 1.81
C ILE A 125 -20.23 3.28 0.83
N VAL A 126 -19.35 2.43 0.28
CA VAL A 126 -19.72 1.38 -0.67
C VAL A 126 -20.56 0.30 0.01
N VAL A 127 -20.10 -0.23 1.14
CA VAL A 127 -20.78 -1.30 1.89
C VAL A 127 -22.19 -0.90 2.32
N MET A 128 -22.32 0.32 2.86
CA MET A 128 -23.63 0.87 3.27
C MET A 128 -24.53 1.18 2.07
N GLY A 129 -23.95 1.72 0.99
CA GLY A 129 -24.71 2.04 -0.22
C GLY A 129 -25.25 0.79 -0.92
N LEU A 130 -24.47 -0.28 -0.95
CA LEU A 130 -24.92 -1.56 -1.50
C LEU A 130 -25.96 -2.27 -0.65
N ASP A 131 -26.18 -1.82 0.60
CA ASP A 131 -27.15 -2.39 1.56
C ASP A 131 -26.96 -3.90 1.77
N LEU A 132 -25.71 -4.30 1.91
CA LEU A 132 -25.31 -5.71 1.95
C LEU A 132 -25.94 -6.48 3.14
N ALA A 133 -26.21 -5.79 4.25
CA ALA A 133 -26.84 -6.40 5.42
C ALA A 133 -28.30 -6.83 5.19
N ARG A 134 -29.01 -6.14 4.29
CA ARG A 134 -30.45 -6.42 4.01
C ARG A 134 -30.67 -7.23 2.75
N LYS A 135 -29.77 -7.12 1.78
CA LYS A 135 -29.89 -7.85 0.51
C LYS A 135 -29.34 -9.27 0.66
N LYS A 136 -30.10 -10.26 0.21
CA LYS A 136 -29.65 -11.67 0.19
C LYS A 136 -28.41 -11.83 -0.69
N GLY A 137 -27.51 -12.72 -0.28
CA GLY A 137 -26.28 -13.05 -1.00
C GLY A 137 -25.10 -13.17 -0.06
N ASN A 138 -23.93 -13.37 -0.64
CA ASN A 138 -22.68 -13.49 0.11
C ASN A 138 -21.66 -12.41 -0.29
N ILE A 139 -20.68 -12.23 0.58
CA ILE A 139 -19.50 -11.41 0.37
C ILE A 139 -18.29 -12.33 0.37
N VAL A 140 -17.38 -12.15 -0.58
CA VAL A 140 -16.12 -12.89 -0.65
C VAL A 140 -14.97 -11.92 -0.35
N ILE A 141 -14.15 -12.29 0.61
CA ILE A 141 -12.90 -11.59 0.96
C ILE A 141 -11.77 -12.61 1.11
N ASP A 142 -10.56 -12.14 1.34
CA ASP A 142 -9.43 -13.01 1.70
C ASP A 142 -8.76 -12.57 3.01
N GLU A 143 -7.96 -13.46 3.61
CA GLU A 143 -7.35 -13.21 4.90
C GLU A 143 -6.12 -12.29 4.86
N LEU A 144 -5.61 -11.93 3.66
CA LEU A 144 -4.57 -10.95 3.48
C LEU A 144 -5.11 -9.52 3.33
N HIS A 145 -6.43 -9.34 3.48
CA HIS A 145 -7.07 -8.03 3.49
C HIS A 145 -6.68 -7.21 4.72
N PHE A 146 -6.98 -5.91 4.68
CA PHE A 146 -6.72 -5.02 5.81
C PHE A 146 -7.56 -5.39 7.04
N THR A 147 -6.97 -5.34 8.23
CA THR A 147 -7.61 -5.77 9.49
C THR A 147 -8.97 -5.11 9.73
N THR A 148 -9.11 -3.81 9.43
CA THR A 148 -10.39 -3.11 9.60
C THR A 148 -11.47 -3.66 8.69
N SER A 149 -11.14 -3.98 7.44
CA SER A 149 -12.08 -4.60 6.49
C SER A 149 -12.49 -5.99 6.97
N LEU A 150 -11.53 -6.81 7.43
CA LEU A 150 -11.82 -8.14 7.97
C LEU A 150 -12.85 -8.06 9.12
N TYR A 151 -12.64 -7.16 10.09
CA TYR A 151 -13.56 -7.05 11.20
C TYR A 151 -14.91 -6.44 10.78
N MET A 152 -14.92 -5.47 9.85
CA MET A 152 -16.16 -4.87 9.34
C MET A 152 -17.05 -5.92 8.67
N TYR A 153 -16.48 -6.78 7.81
CA TYR A 153 -17.24 -7.87 7.19
C TYR A 153 -17.67 -8.94 8.19
N LYS A 154 -16.88 -9.20 9.24
CA LYS A 154 -17.29 -10.06 10.35
C LYS A 154 -18.46 -9.48 11.16
N GLU A 155 -18.55 -8.17 11.29
CA GLU A 155 -19.73 -7.54 11.90
C GLU A 155 -20.98 -7.66 11.00
N LEU A 156 -20.84 -7.60 9.68
CA LEU A 156 -21.96 -7.89 8.76
C LEU A 156 -22.39 -9.35 8.82
N GLU A 157 -21.47 -10.29 9.00
CA GLU A 157 -21.79 -11.71 9.21
C GLU A 157 -22.69 -11.91 10.45
N LYS A 158 -22.43 -11.20 11.55
CA LYS A 158 -23.31 -11.21 12.74
C LYS A 158 -24.70 -10.67 12.46
N GLN A 159 -24.87 -9.88 11.41
CA GLN A 159 -26.17 -9.37 10.95
C GLN A 159 -26.84 -10.30 9.93
N GLY A 160 -26.28 -11.49 9.69
CA GLY A 160 -26.85 -12.52 8.84
C GLY A 160 -26.35 -12.54 7.38
N VAL A 161 -25.30 -11.76 7.05
CA VAL A 161 -24.66 -11.83 5.74
C VAL A 161 -23.77 -13.07 5.68
N GLU A 162 -23.88 -13.86 4.63
CA GLU A 162 -22.95 -14.98 4.39
C GLU A 162 -21.57 -14.41 4.00
N LEU A 163 -20.56 -14.64 4.84
CA LEU A 163 -19.19 -14.22 4.58
C LEU A 163 -18.31 -15.41 4.22
N ARG A 164 -17.62 -15.35 3.09
CA ARG A 164 -16.64 -16.34 2.65
C ARG A 164 -15.25 -15.73 2.68
N ILE A 165 -14.35 -16.35 3.45
CA ILE A 165 -12.96 -15.88 3.63
C ILE A 165 -12.02 -16.88 2.97
N VAL A 166 -11.41 -16.46 1.86
CA VAL A 166 -10.40 -17.27 1.15
C VAL A 166 -9.09 -17.24 1.92
N LYS A 167 -8.53 -18.43 2.17
CA LYS A 167 -7.28 -18.60 2.89
C LYS A 167 -6.09 -18.49 1.95
N HIS A 168 -5.01 -17.87 2.41
CA HIS A 168 -3.78 -17.84 1.64
C HIS A 168 -3.09 -19.21 1.58
N ARG A 169 -2.37 -19.47 0.49
CA ARG A 169 -1.40 -20.55 0.38
C ARG A 169 -0.01 -19.96 0.19
N ASN A 170 0.90 -20.30 1.10
CA ASN A 170 2.25 -19.75 1.07
C ASN A 170 2.27 -18.21 0.95
N TRP A 171 1.41 -17.55 1.72
CA TRP A 171 1.29 -16.09 1.77
C TRP A 171 0.86 -15.42 0.46
N ALA A 172 0.17 -16.15 -0.39
CA ALA A 172 -0.45 -15.66 -1.63
C ALA A 172 -1.90 -16.15 -1.74
N ILE A 173 -2.75 -15.38 -2.40
CA ILE A 173 -4.13 -15.75 -2.75
C ILE A 173 -4.14 -16.18 -4.22
N ASP A 174 -4.58 -17.41 -4.47
CA ASP A 174 -4.73 -17.94 -5.82
C ASP A 174 -6.10 -17.52 -6.39
N PRO A 175 -6.17 -16.92 -7.58
CA PRO A 175 -7.45 -16.66 -8.25
C PRO A 175 -8.36 -17.88 -8.38
N ALA A 176 -7.80 -19.09 -8.48
CA ALA A 176 -8.59 -20.32 -8.51
C ALA A 176 -9.29 -20.63 -7.18
N ASP A 177 -8.78 -20.17 -6.05
CA ASP A 177 -9.47 -20.29 -4.77
C ASP A 177 -10.53 -19.20 -4.59
N MET A 178 -10.31 -18.01 -5.14
CA MET A 178 -11.35 -16.99 -5.26
C MET A 178 -12.49 -17.50 -6.16
N ASP A 179 -12.18 -18.16 -7.28
CA ASP A 179 -13.17 -18.75 -8.19
C ASP A 179 -14.10 -19.75 -7.49
N LYS A 180 -13.56 -20.61 -6.60
CA LYS A 180 -14.36 -21.55 -5.80
C LYS A 180 -15.27 -20.88 -4.78
N ALA A 181 -14.86 -19.71 -4.26
CA ALA A 181 -15.60 -18.98 -3.24
C ALA A 181 -16.69 -18.07 -3.83
N ILE A 182 -16.50 -17.58 -5.05
CA ILE A 182 -17.43 -16.67 -5.73
C ILE A 182 -18.50 -17.50 -6.46
N ASP A 183 -19.79 -17.17 -6.30
CA ASP A 183 -20.91 -17.78 -7.00
C ASP A 183 -21.93 -16.75 -7.49
N ARG A 184 -23.07 -17.19 -8.03
CA ARG A 184 -24.13 -16.31 -8.55
C ARG A 184 -24.87 -15.53 -7.44
N ASN A 185 -24.68 -15.90 -6.18
CA ASN A 185 -25.23 -15.20 -5.03
C ASN A 185 -24.23 -14.19 -4.46
N THR A 186 -22.99 -14.15 -4.95
CA THR A 186 -21.98 -13.19 -4.50
C THR A 186 -22.38 -11.79 -4.94
N ARG A 187 -22.43 -10.87 -3.97
CA ARG A 187 -22.78 -9.46 -4.19
C ARG A 187 -21.56 -8.59 -4.31
N LEU A 188 -20.54 -8.87 -3.51
CA LEU A 188 -19.31 -8.11 -3.44
C LEU A 188 -18.12 -9.04 -3.24
N VAL A 189 -17.08 -8.81 -4.02
CA VAL A 189 -15.72 -9.29 -3.76
C VAL A 189 -14.92 -8.11 -3.28
N SER A 190 -14.36 -8.19 -2.07
CA SER A 190 -13.51 -7.13 -1.52
C SER A 190 -12.11 -7.65 -1.27
N LEU A 191 -11.10 -6.93 -1.75
CA LEU A 191 -9.69 -7.28 -1.60
C LEU A 191 -8.81 -6.04 -1.40
N ALA A 192 -7.65 -6.22 -0.78
CA ALA A 192 -6.59 -5.23 -0.84
C ALA A 192 -5.73 -5.50 -2.08
N LEU A 193 -5.70 -4.59 -3.07
CA LEU A 193 -4.91 -4.78 -4.30
C LEU A 193 -3.46 -5.15 -3.99
N VAL A 194 -2.89 -4.50 -2.96
CA VAL A 194 -1.62 -4.88 -2.35
C VAL A 194 -1.85 -5.05 -0.85
N SER A 195 -1.54 -6.22 -0.33
CA SER A 195 -1.73 -6.54 1.09
C SER A 195 -0.79 -5.72 1.99
N ASN A 196 -1.33 -5.16 3.05
CA ASN A 196 -0.52 -4.55 4.11
C ASN A 196 0.18 -5.58 5.00
N VAL A 197 -0.24 -6.83 4.94
CA VAL A 197 0.32 -7.94 5.75
C VAL A 197 1.74 -8.25 5.30
N ASN A 198 1.91 -8.48 3.99
CA ASN A 198 3.17 -8.96 3.42
C ASN A 198 3.52 -8.34 2.06
N GLY A 199 2.74 -7.38 1.58
CA GLY A 199 2.97 -6.76 0.28
C GLY A 199 2.48 -7.59 -0.91
N PHE A 200 1.87 -8.75 -0.71
CA PHE A 200 1.33 -9.56 -1.82
C PHE A 200 0.41 -8.72 -2.69
N MET A 201 0.64 -8.74 -3.99
CA MET A 201 -0.20 -8.07 -4.98
C MET A 201 -1.12 -9.08 -5.66
N HIS A 202 -2.43 -8.87 -5.55
CA HIS A 202 -3.44 -9.74 -6.14
C HIS A 202 -3.44 -9.65 -7.68
N ASP A 203 -3.70 -10.77 -8.35
CA ASP A 203 -4.16 -10.75 -9.74
C ASP A 203 -5.63 -10.27 -9.76
N CYS A 204 -5.78 -8.97 -9.50
CA CYS A 204 -7.10 -8.34 -9.42
C CYS A 204 -7.87 -8.46 -10.74
N LYS A 205 -7.18 -8.44 -11.89
CA LYS A 205 -7.82 -8.60 -13.19
C LYS A 205 -8.50 -9.96 -13.33
N ALA A 206 -7.82 -11.04 -12.94
CA ALA A 206 -8.39 -12.38 -12.96
C ALA A 206 -9.56 -12.50 -11.98
N VAL A 207 -9.41 -11.98 -10.74
CA VAL A 207 -10.47 -11.99 -9.73
C VAL A 207 -11.69 -11.19 -10.18
N SER A 208 -11.50 -10.00 -10.75
CA SER A 208 -12.60 -9.17 -11.28
C SER A 208 -13.34 -9.85 -12.41
N ALA A 209 -12.63 -10.49 -13.33
CA ALA A 209 -13.27 -11.25 -14.42
C ALA A 209 -14.14 -12.41 -13.90
N ILE A 210 -13.66 -13.12 -12.87
CA ILE A 210 -14.42 -14.18 -12.19
C ILE A 210 -15.67 -13.61 -11.50
N ALA A 211 -15.53 -12.50 -10.77
CA ALA A 211 -16.62 -11.83 -10.08
C ALA A 211 -17.71 -11.36 -11.04
N HIS A 212 -17.32 -10.64 -12.08
CA HIS A 212 -18.25 -10.10 -13.09
C HIS A 212 -18.97 -11.17 -13.88
N ALA A 213 -18.31 -12.29 -14.20
CA ALA A 213 -18.95 -13.44 -14.86
C ALA A 213 -20.11 -14.05 -14.03
N ARG A 214 -20.17 -13.75 -12.73
CA ARG A 214 -21.21 -14.19 -11.81
C ARG A 214 -22.12 -13.06 -11.32
N GLY A 215 -21.93 -11.84 -11.82
CA GLY A 215 -22.71 -10.64 -11.47
C GLY A 215 -22.32 -9.98 -10.14
N ALA A 216 -21.18 -10.36 -9.57
CA ALA A 216 -20.64 -9.74 -8.36
C ALA A 216 -19.86 -8.46 -8.69
N LEU A 217 -19.91 -7.46 -7.79
CA LEU A 217 -19.13 -6.24 -7.86
C LEU A 217 -17.79 -6.42 -7.17
N VAL A 218 -16.80 -5.59 -7.52
CA VAL A 218 -15.44 -5.62 -6.97
C VAL A 218 -15.08 -4.32 -6.30
N PHE A 219 -14.75 -4.39 -5.00
CA PHE A 219 -14.10 -3.32 -4.26
C PHE A 219 -12.61 -3.63 -4.05
N ALA A 220 -11.76 -2.65 -4.30
CA ALA A 220 -10.32 -2.74 -4.05
C ALA A 220 -9.85 -1.65 -3.08
N ASP A 221 -9.25 -2.05 -1.95
CA ASP A 221 -8.38 -1.16 -1.18
C ASP A 221 -7.06 -0.99 -1.94
N ILE A 222 -6.83 0.20 -2.49
CA ILE A 222 -5.64 0.51 -3.29
C ILE A 222 -4.59 1.36 -2.54
N ILE A 223 -4.75 1.57 -1.23
CA ILE A 223 -3.86 2.44 -0.44
C ILE A 223 -2.40 1.96 -0.45
N GLN A 224 -2.16 0.66 -0.59
CA GLN A 224 -0.80 0.10 -0.65
C GLN A 224 -0.27 0.00 -2.08
N ALA A 225 -1.07 0.32 -3.09
CA ALA A 225 -0.72 0.23 -4.51
C ALA A 225 -0.49 1.60 -5.15
N VAL A 226 -1.44 2.53 -4.99
CA VAL A 226 -1.42 3.83 -5.65
C VAL A 226 -0.23 4.66 -5.19
N GLY A 227 0.60 5.09 -6.14
CA GLY A 227 1.83 5.85 -5.90
C GLY A 227 3.11 5.02 -5.87
N CYS A 228 3.05 3.67 -5.78
CA CYS A 228 4.25 2.83 -5.79
C CYS A 228 4.24 1.70 -6.85
N VAL A 229 3.06 1.31 -7.33
CA VAL A 229 2.91 0.41 -8.49
C VAL A 229 1.88 1.00 -9.45
N PRO A 230 1.92 0.65 -10.75
CA PRO A 230 0.87 1.07 -11.69
C PRO A 230 -0.51 0.54 -11.28
N VAL A 231 -1.50 1.41 -11.30
CA VAL A 231 -2.91 1.08 -11.04
C VAL A 231 -3.75 1.63 -12.19
N ASP A 232 -4.54 0.77 -12.83
CA ASP A 232 -5.57 1.15 -13.80
C ASP A 232 -6.85 0.43 -13.41
N VAL A 233 -7.76 1.13 -12.74
CA VAL A 233 -8.99 0.56 -12.18
C VAL A 233 -9.90 -0.02 -13.27
N LYS A 234 -9.86 0.54 -14.49
CA LYS A 234 -10.66 0.04 -15.62
C LYS A 234 -10.07 -1.22 -16.22
N ALA A 235 -8.75 -1.24 -16.45
CA ALA A 235 -8.06 -2.42 -16.97
C ALA A 235 -8.08 -3.60 -15.97
N LEU A 236 -8.13 -3.31 -14.66
CA LEU A 236 -8.23 -4.30 -13.60
C LEU A 236 -9.68 -4.74 -13.33
N GLY A 237 -10.69 -4.09 -13.92
CA GLY A 237 -12.09 -4.41 -13.70
C GLY A 237 -12.60 -4.06 -12.30
N ILE A 238 -12.07 -3.02 -11.69
CA ILE A 238 -12.48 -2.57 -10.36
C ILE A 238 -13.71 -1.67 -10.48
N ASP A 239 -14.75 -1.95 -9.70
CA ASP A 239 -15.99 -1.17 -9.67
C ASP A 239 -15.92 -0.03 -8.64
N PHE A 240 -15.27 -0.29 -7.51
CA PHE A 240 -15.04 0.68 -6.44
C PHE A 240 -13.60 0.55 -5.92
N ALA A 241 -12.97 1.67 -5.61
CA ALA A 241 -11.67 1.66 -4.95
C ALA A 241 -11.56 2.79 -3.93
N ALA A 242 -10.81 2.57 -2.86
CA ALA A 242 -10.52 3.62 -1.90
C ALA A 242 -9.03 3.66 -1.52
N ALA A 243 -8.54 4.88 -1.20
CA ALA A 243 -7.18 5.10 -0.72
C ALA A 243 -7.12 6.29 0.22
N GLY A 244 -6.54 6.11 1.40
CA GLY A 244 -6.02 7.22 2.21
C GLY A 244 -4.73 7.77 1.60
N THR A 245 -4.34 8.99 1.97
CA THR A 245 -3.25 9.71 1.29
C THR A 245 -1.89 9.57 1.95
N TYR A 246 -1.82 9.12 3.18
CA TYR A 246 -0.65 9.16 4.06
C TYR A 246 0.41 8.08 3.82
N LYS A 247 0.31 7.35 2.70
CA LYS A 247 1.30 6.34 2.29
C LYS A 247 1.99 6.78 1.00
N TRP A 248 1.89 6.04 -0.05
CA TRP A 248 2.70 6.17 -1.27
C TRP A 248 2.42 7.41 -2.12
N ILE A 249 1.27 8.09 -1.93
CA ILE A 249 1.01 9.41 -2.52
C ILE A 249 1.38 10.58 -1.60
N MET A 250 2.10 10.30 -0.51
CA MET A 250 2.87 11.23 0.31
C MET A 250 2.05 12.39 0.91
N GLY A 251 0.74 12.17 1.13
CA GLY A 251 -0.13 13.09 1.86
C GLY A 251 -0.18 12.77 3.36
N GLU A 252 -1.24 13.20 4.03
CA GLU A 252 -1.46 13.03 5.46
C GLU A 252 -2.74 12.24 5.79
N ARG A 253 -2.85 11.80 7.06
CA ARG A 253 -4.05 11.14 7.60
C ARG A 253 -5.22 12.12 7.63
N GLY A 254 -6.45 11.59 7.51
CA GLY A 254 -7.67 12.41 7.53
C GLY A 254 -8.11 12.89 6.16
N PHE A 255 -7.42 12.46 5.09
CA PHE A 255 -7.80 12.73 3.71
C PHE A 255 -7.63 11.47 2.86
N GLY A 256 -8.55 11.26 1.91
CA GLY A 256 -8.56 10.09 1.03
C GLY A 256 -9.41 10.31 -0.21
N PHE A 257 -9.44 9.29 -1.03
CA PHE A 257 -10.21 9.24 -2.28
C PHE A 257 -11.05 7.97 -2.33
N LEU A 258 -12.25 8.10 -2.90
CA LEU A 258 -13.11 7.02 -3.31
C LEU A 258 -13.29 7.11 -4.83
N TYR A 259 -13.00 6.04 -5.54
CA TYR A 259 -13.36 5.81 -6.92
C TYR A 259 -14.68 5.04 -6.96
N VAL A 260 -15.62 5.52 -7.76
CA VAL A 260 -16.88 4.84 -8.08
C VAL A 260 -17.05 4.87 -9.59
N LYS A 261 -17.09 3.70 -10.20
CA LYS A 261 -17.32 3.56 -11.65
C LYS A 261 -18.58 4.31 -12.07
N GLU A 262 -18.52 5.07 -13.16
CA GLU A 262 -19.53 6.06 -13.54
C GLU A 262 -20.95 5.49 -13.67
N ASP A 263 -21.10 4.31 -14.29
CA ASP A 263 -22.39 3.66 -14.51
C ASP A 263 -23.05 3.10 -13.24
N LEU A 264 -22.31 3.04 -12.14
CA LEU A 264 -22.81 2.56 -10.84
C LEU A 264 -23.30 3.69 -9.93
N GLN A 265 -22.96 4.94 -10.26
CA GLN A 265 -23.22 6.10 -9.41
C GLN A 265 -24.70 6.43 -9.32
N GLY A 266 -25.23 6.51 -8.10
CA GLY A 266 -26.63 6.88 -7.82
C GLY A 266 -27.67 5.81 -8.14
N THR A 267 -27.32 4.81 -8.94
CA THR A 267 -28.20 3.69 -9.32
C THR A 267 -27.88 2.44 -8.50
N VAL A 268 -26.74 1.82 -8.73
CA VAL A 268 -26.26 0.65 -7.98
C VAL A 268 -25.74 1.07 -6.61
N LEU A 269 -25.00 2.19 -6.54
CA LEU A 269 -24.52 2.80 -5.31
C LEU A 269 -25.33 4.09 -5.03
N PRO A 270 -26.46 4.04 -4.30
CA PRO A 270 -27.18 5.21 -3.88
C PRO A 270 -26.44 5.98 -2.77
N THR A 271 -26.78 7.27 -2.59
CA THR A 271 -26.31 8.08 -1.48
C THR A 271 -26.99 7.66 -0.20
N THR A 272 -26.23 7.31 0.83
CA THR A 272 -26.74 6.86 2.16
C THR A 272 -26.28 7.74 3.30
N ARG A 273 -25.37 8.67 3.04
CA ARG A 273 -24.87 9.67 3.99
C ARG A 273 -25.12 11.04 3.42
N TYR A 274 -25.63 11.97 4.21
CA TYR A 274 -26.11 13.26 3.71
C TYR A 274 -25.31 14.43 4.27
N GLY A 275 -25.03 15.42 3.41
CA GLY A 275 -24.31 16.64 3.76
C GLY A 275 -24.49 17.75 2.71
N HIS A 276 -24.07 18.95 3.05
CA HIS A 276 -24.35 20.15 2.27
C HIS A 276 -23.64 20.20 0.89
N ARG A 277 -22.65 19.34 0.65
CA ARG A 277 -21.85 19.33 -0.60
C ARG A 277 -22.34 18.34 -1.65
N GLN A 278 -23.48 17.71 -1.44
CA GLN A 278 -23.96 16.61 -2.30
C GLN A 278 -25.06 17.06 -3.26
N VAL A 279 -25.56 18.26 -3.09
CA VAL A 279 -26.71 18.76 -3.83
C VAL A 279 -26.44 20.15 -4.39
N SER A 280 -27.14 20.47 -5.49
CA SER A 280 -27.27 21.79 -6.08
C SER A 280 -28.72 22.22 -6.12
N ASN A 281 -28.99 23.48 -6.50
CA ASN A 281 -30.32 24.03 -6.72
C ASN A 281 -31.30 23.79 -5.55
N PHE A 282 -30.79 23.89 -4.31
CA PHE A 282 -31.64 23.67 -3.13
C PHE A 282 -32.69 24.78 -2.99
N ASN A 283 -33.96 24.43 -3.22
CA ASN A 283 -35.09 25.28 -2.98
C ASN A 283 -35.61 25.09 -1.54
N ARG A 284 -35.39 26.10 -0.69
CA ARG A 284 -35.78 26.05 0.71
C ARG A 284 -37.28 26.04 0.94
N ALA A 285 -38.07 26.68 0.06
CA ALA A 285 -39.52 26.76 0.22
C ALA A 285 -40.21 25.43 -0.10
N GLU A 286 -39.73 24.74 -1.11
CA GLU A 286 -40.32 23.48 -1.58
C GLU A 286 -39.57 22.25 -1.07
N LEU A 287 -38.40 22.43 -0.39
CA LEU A 287 -37.49 21.38 0.07
C LEU A 287 -37.08 20.42 -1.07
N THR A 288 -36.81 21.00 -2.25
CA THR A 288 -36.35 20.27 -3.43
C THR A 288 -34.89 20.58 -3.71
N TRP A 289 -34.21 19.65 -4.35
CA TRP A 289 -32.79 19.77 -4.73
C TRP A 289 -32.44 18.83 -5.88
N GLU A 290 -31.28 19.04 -6.48
CA GLU A 290 -30.69 18.15 -7.46
C GLU A 290 -29.41 17.51 -6.87
N PRO A 291 -29.24 16.18 -6.95
CA PRO A 291 -27.99 15.55 -6.60
C PRO A 291 -26.84 16.09 -7.47
N LEU A 292 -25.66 16.31 -6.90
CA LEU A 292 -24.48 16.62 -7.71
C LEU A 292 -24.18 15.46 -8.67
N PRO A 293 -23.76 15.77 -9.91
CA PRO A 293 -23.33 14.75 -10.85
C PRO A 293 -22.02 14.08 -10.38
N GLY A 294 -21.77 12.88 -10.88
CA GLY A 294 -20.54 12.15 -10.60
C GLY A 294 -20.42 11.70 -9.14
N ALA A 295 -19.22 11.27 -8.77
CA ALA A 295 -18.91 10.78 -7.44
C ALA A 295 -18.95 11.88 -6.36
N ALA A 296 -19.03 13.16 -6.73
CA ALA A 296 -19.18 14.27 -5.77
C ALA A 296 -20.42 14.09 -4.85
N ARG A 297 -21.44 13.36 -5.30
CA ARG A 297 -22.62 12.99 -4.49
C ARG A 297 -22.33 12.19 -3.23
N TYR A 298 -21.11 11.62 -3.09
CA TYR A 298 -20.69 10.87 -1.90
C TYR A 298 -19.91 11.73 -0.88
N GLU A 299 -19.65 13.02 -1.19
CA GLU A 299 -18.94 13.95 -0.31
C GLU A 299 -19.90 14.65 0.64
N THR A 300 -19.86 14.32 1.94
CA THR A 300 -20.83 14.85 2.91
C THR A 300 -20.51 16.26 3.38
N GLY A 301 -19.25 16.68 3.39
CA GLY A 301 -18.86 17.95 4.01
C GLY A 301 -17.69 18.65 3.31
N GLY A 302 -17.25 19.75 3.91
CA GLY A 302 -16.03 20.43 3.50
C GLY A 302 -14.82 19.52 3.62
N ILE A 303 -13.86 19.67 2.70
CA ILE A 303 -12.62 18.90 2.75
C ILE A 303 -11.64 19.51 3.76
N ALA A 304 -10.72 18.70 4.27
CA ALA A 304 -9.58 19.14 5.05
C ALA A 304 -8.56 19.84 4.12
N VAL A 305 -8.74 21.14 3.89
CA VAL A 305 -8.03 21.92 2.86
C VAL A 305 -6.50 21.83 3.00
N LEU A 306 -5.96 21.91 4.21
CA LEU A 306 -4.51 21.79 4.44
C LEU A 306 -3.97 20.43 4.00
N LEU A 307 -4.72 19.35 4.27
CA LEU A 307 -4.33 18.01 3.90
C LEU A 307 -4.49 17.78 2.39
N ALA A 308 -5.53 18.37 1.79
CA ALA A 308 -5.73 18.35 0.34
C ALA A 308 -4.58 19.08 -0.39
N ALA A 309 -4.10 20.20 0.16
CA ALA A 309 -2.94 20.91 -0.37
C ALA A 309 -1.66 20.05 -0.28
N ALA A 310 -1.43 19.39 0.84
CA ALA A 310 -0.28 18.49 1.02
C ALA A 310 -0.28 17.35 0.00
N VAL A 311 -1.40 16.63 -0.14
CA VAL A 311 -1.48 15.50 -1.08
C VAL A 311 -1.45 15.95 -2.54
N SER A 312 -1.90 17.16 -2.84
CA SER A 312 -1.76 17.77 -4.17
C SER A 312 -0.28 17.79 -4.61
N GLU A 313 0.60 18.29 -3.74
CA GLU A 313 2.04 18.29 -3.99
C GLU A 313 2.65 16.89 -3.96
N GLY A 314 2.12 15.99 -3.12
CA GLY A 314 2.54 14.59 -3.09
C GLY A 314 2.27 13.86 -4.41
N ILE A 315 1.09 14.05 -4.99
CA ILE A 315 0.74 13.47 -6.32
C ILE A 315 1.65 14.07 -7.40
N ASP A 316 1.90 15.37 -7.40
CA ASP A 316 2.82 16.00 -8.35
C ASP A 316 4.23 15.43 -8.21
N TYR A 317 4.68 15.23 -6.98
CA TYR A 317 5.99 14.65 -6.72
C TYR A 317 6.10 13.22 -7.27
N VAL A 318 5.11 12.37 -7.01
CA VAL A 318 5.04 11.00 -7.53
C VAL A 318 4.99 10.99 -9.07
N GLN A 319 4.21 11.88 -9.68
CA GLN A 319 4.12 11.97 -11.15
C GLN A 319 5.44 12.44 -11.78
N ARG A 320 6.15 13.39 -11.17
CA ARG A 320 7.47 13.83 -11.64
C ARG A 320 8.53 12.74 -11.55
N LEU A 321 8.52 11.95 -10.48
CA LEU A 321 9.43 10.81 -10.34
C LEU A 321 9.11 9.68 -11.31
N GLY A 322 7.82 9.45 -11.58
CA GLY A 322 7.29 8.41 -12.45
C GLY A 322 7.15 7.06 -11.74
N ILE A 323 5.95 6.48 -11.79
CA ILE A 323 5.58 5.23 -11.08
C ILE A 323 6.52 4.06 -11.46
N ASP A 324 6.86 3.91 -12.73
CA ASP A 324 7.75 2.81 -13.17
C ASP A 324 9.15 2.95 -12.59
N LYS A 325 9.68 4.18 -12.47
CA LYS A 325 10.97 4.44 -11.82
C LYS A 325 10.90 4.20 -10.32
N ILE A 326 9.79 4.60 -9.67
CA ILE A 326 9.56 4.34 -8.24
C ILE A 326 9.53 2.84 -7.99
N ARG A 327 8.79 2.08 -8.79
CA ARG A 327 8.74 0.62 -8.71
C ARG A 327 10.11 -0.02 -8.95
N ALA A 328 10.82 0.39 -10.00
CA ALA A 328 12.14 -0.14 -10.30
C ALA A 328 13.15 0.13 -9.19
N HIS A 329 13.12 1.33 -8.60
CA HIS A 329 13.94 1.68 -7.43
C HIS A 329 13.63 0.77 -6.23
N ALA A 330 12.36 0.63 -5.90
CA ALA A 330 11.93 -0.25 -4.81
C ALA A 330 12.33 -1.70 -5.05
N THR A 331 12.20 -2.21 -6.29
CA THR A 331 12.58 -3.58 -6.66
C THR A 331 14.06 -3.84 -6.41
N GLN A 332 14.96 -2.90 -6.75
CA GLN A 332 16.40 -3.07 -6.48
C GLN A 332 16.70 -3.25 -4.99
N LEU A 333 16.01 -2.49 -4.14
CA LEU A 333 16.22 -2.54 -2.68
C LEU A 333 15.57 -3.79 -2.06
N THR A 334 14.37 -4.15 -2.51
CA THR A 334 13.65 -5.33 -1.99
C THR A 334 14.30 -6.64 -2.42
N GLU A 335 14.86 -6.72 -3.63
CA GLU A 335 15.66 -7.85 -4.10
C GLU A 335 16.83 -8.15 -3.15
N ARG A 336 17.56 -7.11 -2.73
CA ARG A 336 18.64 -7.25 -1.75
C ARG A 336 18.16 -7.80 -0.42
N LEU A 337 17.07 -7.27 0.13
CA LEU A 337 16.49 -7.77 1.36
C LEU A 337 16.06 -9.24 1.24
N HIS A 338 15.48 -9.63 0.10
CA HIS A 338 15.12 -11.02 -0.20
C HIS A 338 16.33 -11.96 -0.28
N GLN A 339 17.50 -11.45 -0.65
CA GLN A 339 18.74 -12.22 -0.73
C GLN A 339 19.49 -12.27 0.60
N GLU A 340 19.54 -11.13 1.30
CA GLU A 340 20.45 -10.95 2.44
C GLU A 340 19.84 -11.30 3.80
N LEU A 341 18.51 -11.23 3.99
CA LEU A 341 17.86 -11.54 5.26
C LEU A 341 17.65 -13.04 5.53
N PRO A 342 17.33 -13.92 4.55
CA PRO A 342 17.12 -15.34 4.81
C PRO A 342 18.34 -16.07 5.41
N PRO A 343 19.60 -15.82 4.99
CA PRO A 343 20.77 -16.39 5.63
C PRO A 343 20.93 -16.00 7.10
N LEU A 344 20.34 -14.89 7.52
CA LEU A 344 20.33 -14.43 8.92
C LEU A 344 19.18 -15.05 9.73
N GLY A 345 18.33 -15.88 9.10
CA GLY A 345 17.23 -16.58 9.75
C GLY A 345 15.85 -15.92 9.59
N TYR A 346 15.75 -14.85 8.83
CA TYR A 346 14.49 -14.16 8.52
C TYR A 346 13.85 -14.77 7.26
N GLN A 347 12.93 -15.71 7.43
CA GLN A 347 12.29 -16.40 6.31
C GLN A 347 11.25 -15.49 5.63
N PRO A 348 11.27 -15.33 4.29
CA PRO A 348 10.35 -14.44 3.59
C PRO A 348 8.91 -14.97 3.66
N LEU A 349 7.97 -14.07 3.93
CA LEU A 349 6.52 -14.27 3.86
C LEU A 349 5.91 -13.56 2.65
N THR A 350 6.72 -12.80 1.92
CA THR A 350 6.34 -12.17 0.66
C THR A 350 6.81 -13.07 -0.48
N PRO A 351 5.93 -13.41 -1.45
CA PRO A 351 6.34 -14.16 -2.64
C PRO A 351 7.44 -13.42 -3.40
N ARG A 352 8.46 -14.16 -3.90
CA ARG A 352 9.65 -13.55 -4.52
C ARG A 352 9.34 -12.76 -5.81
N SER A 353 8.32 -13.16 -6.54
CA SER A 353 7.87 -12.46 -7.76
C SER A 353 7.05 -11.20 -7.49
N ASN A 354 6.84 -10.85 -6.22
CA ASN A 354 5.98 -9.73 -5.85
C ASN A 354 6.61 -8.38 -6.20
N PRO A 355 5.92 -7.49 -6.96
CA PRO A 355 6.52 -6.28 -7.51
C PRO A 355 6.40 -5.06 -6.60
N THR A 356 6.06 -5.21 -5.32
CA THR A 356 5.73 -4.11 -4.42
C THR A 356 6.90 -3.76 -3.48
N PRO A 357 6.94 -2.53 -2.94
CA PRO A 357 8.01 -2.09 -2.04
C PRO A 357 7.88 -2.66 -0.61
N ILE A 358 6.95 -3.58 -0.36
CA ILE A 358 6.64 -4.13 0.96
C ILE A 358 7.11 -5.56 1.04
N LEU A 359 7.92 -5.87 2.05
CA LEU A 359 8.36 -7.22 2.38
C LEU A 359 8.00 -7.58 3.81
N ALA A 360 7.65 -8.85 4.02
CA ALA A 360 7.48 -9.42 5.34
C ALA A 360 8.35 -10.66 5.54
N PHE A 361 8.80 -10.85 6.76
CA PHE A 361 9.66 -11.97 7.17
C PHE A 361 9.15 -12.57 8.48
N ALA A 362 9.22 -13.89 8.61
CA ALA A 362 8.96 -14.57 9.87
C ALA A 362 10.09 -14.29 10.86
N LEU A 363 9.72 -14.13 12.13
CA LEU A 363 10.63 -13.89 13.24
C LEU A 363 10.70 -15.11 14.15
N LYS A 364 11.91 -15.43 14.60
CA LYS A 364 12.11 -16.39 15.70
C LYS A 364 11.92 -15.73 17.07
N ASP A 365 12.36 -14.49 17.20
CA ASP A 365 12.25 -13.67 18.41
C ASP A 365 11.88 -12.23 18.05
N ALA A 366 10.60 -11.92 18.21
CA ALA A 366 10.07 -10.61 17.89
C ALA A 366 10.57 -9.52 18.87
N ALA A 367 10.78 -9.86 20.14
CA ALA A 367 11.25 -8.92 21.15
C ALA A 367 12.71 -8.54 20.90
N ALA A 368 13.58 -9.53 20.65
CA ALA A 368 14.98 -9.29 20.31
C ALA A 368 15.11 -8.51 18.99
N THR A 369 14.31 -8.85 17.96
CA THR A 369 14.30 -8.13 16.70
C THR A 369 13.89 -6.67 16.89
N ASN A 370 12.81 -6.41 17.63
CA ASN A 370 12.34 -5.06 17.91
C ASN A 370 13.40 -4.24 18.67
N LYS A 371 14.05 -4.86 19.66
CA LYS A 371 15.16 -4.23 20.39
C LYS A 371 16.32 -3.88 19.46
N ALA A 372 16.74 -4.81 18.60
CA ALA A 372 17.85 -4.59 17.67
C ALA A 372 17.55 -3.42 16.70
N LEU A 373 16.34 -3.37 16.13
CA LEU A 373 15.90 -2.29 15.26
C LEU A 373 15.92 -0.94 16.00
N HIS A 374 15.37 -0.88 17.22
CA HIS A 374 15.35 0.32 18.04
C HIS A 374 16.77 0.82 18.35
N ASP A 375 17.64 -0.07 18.86
CA ASP A 375 19.03 0.29 19.18
C ASP A 375 19.82 0.70 17.92
N GLY A 376 19.46 0.14 16.76
CA GLY A 376 20.00 0.46 15.45
C GLY A 376 19.45 1.74 14.83
N LYS A 377 18.48 2.42 15.44
CA LYS A 377 17.73 3.55 14.85
C LYS A 377 17.13 3.19 13.48
N ILE A 378 16.48 2.03 13.43
CA ILE A 378 15.76 1.54 12.25
C ILE A 378 14.28 1.50 12.60
N THR A 379 13.45 2.24 11.85
CA THR A 379 12.00 2.17 11.99
C THR A 379 11.43 1.19 10.98
N ALA A 380 10.87 0.07 11.48
CA ALA A 380 10.15 -0.94 10.73
C ALA A 380 8.96 -1.46 11.58
N THR A 381 8.05 -2.24 11.00
CA THR A 381 6.92 -2.82 11.75
C THR A 381 7.26 -4.22 12.26
N VAL A 382 7.25 -4.41 13.58
CA VAL A 382 7.28 -5.73 14.21
C VAL A 382 5.89 -6.05 14.77
N VAL A 383 5.25 -7.09 14.23
CA VAL A 383 3.96 -7.61 14.70
C VAL A 383 4.22 -8.76 15.64
N THR A 384 4.26 -8.47 16.94
CA THR A 384 4.75 -9.42 17.96
C THR A 384 3.88 -10.67 18.09
N ASN A 385 2.55 -10.52 18.08
CA ASN A 385 1.59 -11.64 18.17
C ASN A 385 1.56 -12.54 16.93
N GLU A 386 2.10 -12.07 15.79
CA GLU A 386 2.21 -12.83 14.55
C GLU A 386 3.65 -13.24 14.24
N SER A 387 4.61 -12.91 15.12
CA SER A 387 6.06 -13.14 14.92
C SER A 387 6.53 -12.73 13.52
N ARG A 388 6.15 -11.50 13.10
CA ARG A 388 6.38 -10.99 11.74
C ARG A 388 7.06 -9.64 11.76
N LEU A 389 8.14 -9.53 10.97
CA LEU A 389 8.76 -8.26 10.58
C LEU A 389 8.19 -7.83 9.23
N ARG A 390 7.76 -6.57 9.11
CA ARG A 390 7.45 -5.95 7.83
C ARG A 390 8.36 -4.76 7.62
N VAL A 391 9.05 -4.75 6.49
CA VAL A 391 9.86 -3.63 5.99
C VAL A 391 9.24 -3.08 4.71
N SER A 392 9.38 -1.79 4.50
CA SER A 392 8.90 -1.15 3.28
C SER A 392 9.79 0.02 2.89
N VAL A 393 10.29 -0.04 1.65
CA VAL A 393 11.20 0.94 1.08
C VAL A 393 10.44 1.99 0.28
N SER A 394 10.97 3.22 0.21
CA SER A 394 10.42 4.29 -0.60
C SER A 394 11.53 5.01 -1.36
N VAL A 395 11.17 6.04 -2.12
CA VAL A 395 12.04 6.79 -3.02
C VAL A 395 13.28 7.40 -2.34
N PHE A 396 13.22 7.62 -1.04
CA PHE A 396 14.32 8.19 -0.24
C PHE A 396 15.28 7.14 0.32
N ASN A 397 14.93 5.84 0.27
CA ASN A 397 15.81 4.78 0.75
C ASN A 397 16.95 4.52 -0.23
N THR A 398 18.09 4.10 0.30
CA THR A 398 19.32 3.83 -0.45
C THR A 398 19.84 2.42 -0.16
N HIS A 399 20.84 2.00 -0.92
CA HIS A 399 21.54 0.75 -0.64
C HIS A 399 22.23 0.75 0.74
N ASP A 400 22.65 1.92 1.23
CA ASP A 400 23.24 2.05 2.58
C ASP A 400 22.20 1.81 3.68
N ASP A 401 20.93 2.17 3.47
CA ASP A 401 19.83 1.81 4.38
C ASP A 401 19.67 0.29 4.45
N ILE A 402 19.79 -0.42 3.33
CA ILE A 402 19.72 -1.88 3.28
C ILE A 402 20.92 -2.51 4.00
N ASP A 403 22.14 -2.02 3.74
CA ASP A 403 23.35 -2.45 4.45
C ASP A 403 23.15 -2.31 5.97
N ARG A 404 22.60 -1.17 6.40
CA ARG A 404 22.31 -0.93 7.82
C ARG A 404 21.31 -1.91 8.42
N VAL A 405 20.23 -2.21 7.71
CA VAL A 405 19.23 -3.20 8.14
C VAL A 405 19.88 -4.58 8.29
N VAL A 406 20.66 -5.00 7.31
CA VAL A 406 21.34 -6.31 7.31
C VAL A 406 22.37 -6.41 8.42
N GLU A 407 23.18 -5.37 8.66
CA GLU A 407 24.17 -5.33 9.76
C GLU A 407 23.49 -5.47 11.11
N VAL A 408 22.45 -4.67 11.39
CA VAL A 408 21.73 -4.66 12.66
C VAL A 408 21.03 -5.99 12.92
N LEU A 409 20.32 -6.53 11.94
CA LEU A 409 19.61 -7.81 12.07
C LEU A 409 20.56 -9.00 12.08
N GLY A 410 21.76 -8.87 11.51
CA GLY A 410 22.85 -9.86 11.60
C GLY A 410 23.64 -9.84 12.91
N GLY A 411 23.27 -8.99 13.86
CA GLY A 411 23.95 -8.88 15.17
C GLY A 411 25.34 -8.20 15.12
N ARG A 412 25.69 -7.55 14.02
CA ARG A 412 26.91 -6.77 13.90
C ARG A 412 26.68 -5.39 14.50
N ARG A 413 27.60 -4.93 15.36
CA ARG A 413 27.57 -3.54 15.81
C ARG A 413 27.81 -2.64 14.59
N PRO A 414 26.96 -1.62 14.39
CA PRO A 414 27.16 -0.69 13.28
C PRO A 414 28.54 -0.07 13.34
N SER A 415 29.27 -0.09 12.23
CA SER A 415 30.51 0.67 12.14
C SER A 415 30.16 2.16 12.27
N LEU A 416 30.73 2.84 13.26
CA LEU A 416 30.56 4.29 13.47
C LEU A 416 31.22 5.16 12.39
N ALA A 417 31.74 4.54 11.33
CA ALA A 417 32.48 5.21 10.26
C ALA A 417 31.63 5.24 8.97
N ARG A 418 30.74 6.19 8.86
CA ARG A 418 30.26 6.85 7.61
C ARG A 418 29.08 7.77 7.96
N ARG A 419 29.39 8.92 8.54
CA ARG A 419 28.54 10.11 8.48
C ARG A 419 29.16 11.11 7.53
#